data_4b399ddd22ac0e8e12ecfec723f87237
#
_entry.id   4b399ddd22ac0e8e12ecfec723f87237
#
_cell.length_a   1.000
_cell.length_b   1.000
_cell.length_c   1.000
_cell.angle_alpha   90.00
_cell.angle_beta   90.00
_cell.angle_gamma   90.00
#
_symmetry.space_group_name_H-M   'P 1'
#
loop_
_entity.id
_entity.type
_entity.pdbx_description
1 polymer ?
#
loop_
_entity_poly.entity_id
_entity_poly.type
_entity_poly.pdbx_seq_one_letter_code
_entity_poly.pdbx_strand_id
1 'polypeptide(L)'
;MKIKQKGSAKYDLVSLGEVMLRLDPGNQRVRNARSFDVWEGGGEYNVARGLRKCFGLNTAILTALADNEVGKLVEDLILQGGVDTKYVKWREFDGIGRTVRNGLNFTERGFGVRGAVGVSDRGNTAVAQLKSHDFDFKEIFGVDGARWLHTGGIFAALSESTADVAKEAMSAAKANGTKVSYDLNYRPSLWKSIGGKAKAQEVNRALSANVDVLIGNEEDFQVALGLEIPGVDSNFKDLNAESYKSMINAASEMFPNVEVIAVTLRTVHSASDNDWTAIAWSREDGFAQGRHYKHLEIFDRVGGGDSFASGLIYGILTGRNLSESVELGLAHGALAMTTPGDTSMATVSEVEKMATGGNARVER
;
A
#
# COMPACT_ATOMS: atom_id res chain seq x y z
N MET A 1 -17.64 -12.43 -0.20
CA MET A 1 -17.63 -10.98 -0.63
C MET A 1 -18.23 -10.79 -2.01
N LYS A 2 -19.25 -9.93 -2.21
CA LYS A 2 -19.85 -9.65 -3.54
C LYS A 2 -19.09 -8.53 -4.25
N ILE A 3 -18.51 -8.82 -5.42
CA ILE A 3 -17.71 -7.89 -6.22
C ILE A 3 -18.38 -7.71 -7.60
N LYS A 4 -18.29 -6.52 -8.19
CA LYS A 4 -18.72 -6.27 -9.58
C LYS A 4 -18.03 -7.24 -10.54
N GLN A 5 -18.75 -7.69 -11.56
CA GLN A 5 -18.18 -8.61 -12.55
C GLN A 5 -17.02 -7.97 -13.33
N LYS A 6 -16.07 -8.80 -13.79
CA LYS A 6 -14.99 -8.33 -14.67
C LYS A 6 -15.62 -7.76 -15.96
N GLY A 7 -15.14 -6.58 -16.37
CA GLY A 7 -15.63 -5.88 -17.56
C GLY A 7 -16.91 -5.04 -17.35
N SER A 8 -17.50 -5.03 -16.14
CA SER A 8 -18.66 -4.18 -15.83
C SER A 8 -18.29 -2.75 -15.42
N ALA A 9 -17.01 -2.43 -15.38
CA ALA A 9 -16.44 -1.14 -15.03
C ALA A 9 -15.18 -0.91 -15.85
N LYS A 10 -14.82 0.34 -16.11
CA LYS A 10 -13.60 0.70 -16.83
C LYS A 10 -12.34 0.25 -16.08
N TYR A 11 -12.35 0.39 -14.74
CA TYR A 11 -11.22 0.05 -13.91
C TYR A 11 -11.50 -1.16 -13.02
N ASP A 12 -10.53 -2.07 -12.95
CA ASP A 12 -10.53 -3.13 -11.95
C ASP A 12 -10.18 -2.56 -10.58
N LEU A 13 -9.23 -1.59 -10.54
CA LEU A 13 -8.91 -0.87 -9.31
C LEU A 13 -8.59 0.60 -9.62
N VAL A 14 -9.08 1.48 -8.74
CA VAL A 14 -8.64 2.87 -8.63
C VAL A 14 -7.93 3.02 -7.28
N SER A 15 -6.72 3.59 -7.26
CA SER A 15 -6.04 3.93 -6.01
C SER A 15 -6.08 5.43 -5.75
N LEU A 16 -6.11 5.82 -4.46
CA LEU A 16 -6.06 7.21 -4.02
C LEU A 16 -4.86 7.37 -3.08
N GLY A 17 -3.85 8.12 -3.52
CA GLY A 17 -2.63 8.27 -2.76
C GLY A 17 -1.60 9.20 -3.36
N GLU A 18 -0.45 9.30 -2.70
CA GLU A 18 0.69 10.06 -3.17
C GLU A 18 1.56 9.24 -4.12
N VAL A 19 2.11 9.91 -5.14
CA VAL A 19 3.21 9.38 -5.94
C VAL A 19 4.40 10.32 -5.81
N MET A 20 5.52 9.80 -5.33
CA MET A 20 6.77 10.54 -5.12
C MET A 20 7.86 10.05 -6.06
N LEU A 21 8.88 10.87 -6.26
CA LEU A 21 10.16 10.38 -6.73
C LEU A 21 10.96 9.81 -5.57
N ARG A 22 11.36 8.55 -5.71
CA ARG A 22 12.39 7.94 -4.88
C ARG A 22 13.76 8.14 -5.54
N LEU A 23 14.68 8.68 -4.76
CA LEU A 23 16.07 8.89 -5.12
C LEU A 23 16.92 7.85 -4.38
N ASP A 24 17.39 6.83 -5.10
CA ASP A 24 18.17 5.71 -4.57
C ASP A 24 19.66 5.90 -4.90
N PRO A 25 20.54 6.02 -3.90
CA PRO A 25 21.97 6.19 -4.13
C PRO A 25 22.70 4.91 -4.56
N GLY A 26 21.97 3.83 -4.86
CA GLY A 26 22.52 2.52 -5.17
C GLY A 26 23.29 1.93 -3.98
N ASN A 27 24.56 1.64 -4.18
CA ASN A 27 25.43 1.09 -3.13
C ASN A 27 26.06 2.16 -2.22
N GLN A 28 25.76 3.45 -2.47
CA GLN A 28 26.29 4.57 -1.68
C GLN A 28 25.37 4.94 -0.53
N ARG A 29 25.79 5.93 0.25
CA ARG A 29 24.96 6.59 1.27
C ARG A 29 24.42 7.90 0.68
N VAL A 30 23.19 8.29 1.04
CA VAL A 30 22.59 9.57 0.59
C VAL A 30 23.56 10.74 0.81
N ARG A 31 24.19 10.80 1.99
CA ARG A 31 25.13 11.89 2.35
C ARG A 31 26.40 11.98 1.49
N ASN A 32 26.73 10.92 0.75
CA ASN A 32 27.96 10.81 -0.04
C ASN A 32 27.67 10.56 -1.53
N ALA A 33 26.39 10.46 -1.91
CA ALA A 33 26.00 10.15 -3.28
C ALA A 33 26.41 11.26 -4.25
N ARG A 34 26.78 10.86 -5.45
CA ARG A 34 27.06 11.72 -6.60
C ARG A 34 26.06 11.50 -7.75
N SER A 35 25.26 10.44 -7.63
CA SER A 35 24.19 10.08 -8.56
C SER A 35 23.09 9.34 -7.78
N PHE A 36 21.92 9.32 -8.35
CA PHE A 36 20.78 8.58 -7.84
C PHE A 36 20.07 7.88 -9.00
N ASP A 37 19.68 6.63 -8.80
CA ASP A 37 18.65 6.01 -9.60
C ASP A 37 17.30 6.58 -9.19
N VAL A 38 16.44 6.85 -10.16
CA VAL A 38 15.15 7.49 -9.93
C VAL A 38 14.04 6.47 -10.16
N TRP A 39 13.17 6.32 -9.16
CA TRP A 39 12.00 5.46 -9.19
C TRP A 39 10.76 6.26 -8.80
N GLU A 40 9.62 5.85 -9.29
CA GLU A 40 8.35 6.29 -8.75
C GLU A 40 7.93 5.37 -7.59
N GLY A 41 7.24 5.94 -6.59
CA GLY A 41 6.75 5.16 -5.46
C GLY A 41 5.69 5.89 -4.64
N GLY A 42 4.88 5.11 -3.99
CA GLY A 42 3.80 5.53 -3.09
C GLY A 42 2.93 4.33 -2.80
N GLY A 43 2.59 4.07 -1.53
CA GLY A 43 1.95 2.81 -1.13
C GLY A 43 0.75 2.45 -2.00
N GLU A 44 -0.17 3.38 -2.16
CA GLU A 44 -1.40 3.19 -2.92
C GLU A 44 -1.13 3.03 -4.43
N TYR A 45 -0.17 3.78 -4.97
CA TYR A 45 0.25 3.66 -6.36
C TYR A 45 0.94 2.33 -6.62
N ASN A 46 1.81 1.88 -5.70
CA ASN A 46 2.53 0.61 -5.83
C ASN A 46 1.55 -0.57 -5.96
N VAL A 47 0.41 -0.52 -5.24
CA VAL A 47 -0.67 -1.50 -5.37
C VAL A 47 -1.30 -1.45 -6.76
N ALA A 48 -1.66 -0.27 -7.27
CA ALA A 48 -2.25 -0.11 -8.60
C ALA A 48 -1.30 -0.56 -9.71
N ARG A 49 0.00 -0.21 -9.59
CA ARG A 49 1.04 -0.62 -10.55
C ARG A 49 1.30 -2.12 -10.51
N GLY A 50 1.35 -2.73 -9.32
CA GLY A 50 1.47 -4.18 -9.17
C GLY A 50 0.32 -4.91 -9.86
N LEU A 51 -0.92 -4.49 -9.63
CA LEU A 51 -2.09 -5.03 -10.30
C LEU A 51 -2.05 -4.83 -11.83
N ARG A 52 -1.54 -3.71 -12.30
CA ARG A 52 -1.41 -3.42 -13.73
C ARG A 52 -0.31 -4.22 -14.38
N LYS A 53 0.94 -4.09 -13.88
CA LYS A 53 2.13 -4.64 -14.55
C LYS A 53 2.28 -6.14 -14.37
N CYS A 54 2.05 -6.64 -13.15
CA CYS A 54 2.16 -8.06 -12.85
C CYS A 54 0.91 -8.82 -13.32
N PHE A 55 -0.29 -8.34 -12.97
CA PHE A 55 -1.53 -9.09 -13.12
C PHE A 55 -2.41 -8.66 -14.32
N GLY A 56 -2.01 -7.63 -15.07
CA GLY A 56 -2.69 -7.21 -16.29
C GLY A 56 -4.07 -6.57 -16.09
N LEU A 57 -4.38 -6.10 -14.87
CA LEU A 57 -5.65 -5.44 -14.57
C LEU A 57 -5.66 -3.98 -15.03
N ASN A 58 -6.83 -3.41 -15.27
CA ASN A 58 -6.99 -1.99 -15.60
C ASN A 58 -7.02 -1.15 -14.32
N THR A 59 -6.02 -0.28 -14.13
CA THR A 59 -5.89 0.53 -12.93
C THR A 59 -5.73 2.01 -13.23
N ALA A 60 -6.15 2.88 -12.30
CA ALA A 60 -5.95 4.33 -12.34
C ALA A 60 -5.51 4.84 -10.97
N ILE A 61 -4.87 6.01 -10.97
CA ILE A 61 -4.46 6.73 -9.75
C ILE A 61 -5.21 8.06 -9.61
N LEU A 62 -5.74 8.31 -8.41
CA LEU A 62 -6.21 9.61 -7.96
C LEU A 62 -5.09 10.25 -7.14
N THR A 63 -4.47 11.29 -7.68
CA THR A 63 -3.36 12.00 -7.05
C THR A 63 -3.29 13.44 -7.53
N ALA A 64 -2.35 14.22 -7.00
CA ALA A 64 -2.06 15.54 -7.52
C ALA A 64 -0.55 15.74 -7.66
N LEU A 65 -0.17 16.44 -8.73
CA LEU A 65 1.21 16.77 -9.05
C LEU A 65 1.38 18.28 -9.25
N ALA A 66 2.54 18.83 -8.92
CA ALA A 66 2.90 20.18 -9.27
C ALA A 66 3.26 20.25 -10.76
N ASP A 67 2.72 21.25 -11.48
CA ASP A 67 2.91 21.41 -12.92
C ASP A 67 4.30 22.00 -13.22
N ASN A 68 5.30 21.11 -13.19
CA ASN A 68 6.69 21.39 -13.54
C ASN A 68 7.36 20.13 -14.09
N GLU A 69 8.61 20.23 -14.52
CA GLU A 69 9.36 19.11 -15.12
C GLU A 69 9.48 17.89 -14.20
N VAL A 70 9.53 18.09 -12.87
CA VAL A 70 9.56 16.97 -11.90
C VAL A 70 8.20 16.26 -11.86
N GLY A 71 7.08 17.02 -11.92
CA GLY A 71 5.74 16.44 -12.01
C GLY A 71 5.53 15.68 -13.31
N LYS A 72 6.06 16.20 -14.44
CA LYS A 72 6.02 15.50 -15.74
C LYS A 72 6.84 14.22 -15.73
N LEU A 73 7.98 14.20 -15.04
CA LEU A 73 8.77 12.98 -14.85
C LEU A 73 7.98 11.94 -14.04
N VAL A 74 7.30 12.35 -12.96
CA VAL A 74 6.45 11.43 -12.16
C VAL A 74 5.33 10.86 -13.04
N GLU A 75 4.65 11.70 -13.83
CA GLU A 75 3.59 11.24 -14.75
C GLU A 75 4.13 10.23 -15.77
N ASP A 76 5.29 10.51 -16.39
CA ASP A 76 5.91 9.59 -17.35
C ASP A 76 6.22 8.23 -16.73
N LEU A 77 6.75 8.21 -15.51
CA LEU A 77 7.01 6.97 -14.77
C LEU A 77 5.70 6.21 -14.43
N ILE A 78 4.64 6.92 -14.06
CA ILE A 78 3.30 6.33 -13.85
C ILE A 78 2.81 5.67 -15.15
N LEU A 79 2.94 6.37 -16.28
CA LEU A 79 2.55 5.86 -17.60
C LEU A 79 3.38 4.63 -18.02
N GLN A 80 4.68 4.61 -17.73
CA GLN A 80 5.53 3.42 -17.90
C GLN A 80 5.04 2.25 -17.02
N GLY A 81 4.50 2.54 -15.84
CA GLY A 81 3.79 1.60 -14.97
C GLY A 81 2.47 1.10 -15.57
N GLY A 82 1.94 1.78 -16.60
CA GLY A 82 0.69 1.46 -17.27
C GLY A 82 -0.57 1.81 -16.47
N VAL A 83 -0.43 2.58 -15.41
CA VAL A 83 -1.54 3.10 -14.60
C VAL A 83 -2.14 4.34 -15.28
N ASP A 84 -3.46 4.41 -15.41
CA ASP A 84 -4.15 5.54 -16.07
C ASP A 84 -4.03 6.81 -15.22
N THR A 85 -3.58 7.91 -15.83
CA THR A 85 -3.37 9.22 -15.22
C THR A 85 -4.54 10.20 -15.43
N LYS A 86 -5.68 9.74 -16.00
CA LYS A 86 -6.86 10.58 -16.30
C LYS A 86 -7.27 11.48 -15.13
N TYR A 87 -7.10 11.03 -13.91
CA TYR A 87 -7.55 11.72 -12.71
C TYR A 87 -6.43 12.42 -11.93
N VAL A 88 -5.24 12.58 -12.52
CA VAL A 88 -4.18 13.40 -11.92
C VAL A 88 -4.60 14.86 -11.92
N LYS A 89 -4.56 15.49 -10.74
CA LYS A 89 -4.83 16.93 -10.57
C LYS A 89 -3.52 17.70 -10.65
N TRP A 90 -3.41 18.60 -11.61
CA TRP A 90 -2.26 19.46 -11.74
C TRP A 90 -2.44 20.74 -10.92
N ARG A 91 -1.41 21.11 -10.15
CA ARG A 91 -1.38 22.34 -9.35
C ARG A 91 -0.34 23.27 -9.93
N GLU A 92 -0.73 24.54 -10.13
CA GLU A 92 0.17 25.57 -10.64
C GLU A 92 1.41 25.70 -9.76
N PHE A 93 2.58 25.69 -10.41
CA PHE A 93 3.88 25.76 -9.74
C PHE A 93 4.35 27.23 -9.68
N ASP A 94 4.79 27.68 -8.52
CA ASP A 94 5.21 29.07 -8.24
C ASP A 94 6.66 29.38 -8.70
N GLY A 95 7.29 28.48 -9.42
CA GLY A 95 8.66 28.62 -9.93
C GLY A 95 9.77 28.23 -8.95
N ILE A 96 9.46 28.09 -7.64
CA ILE A 96 10.46 27.82 -6.59
C ILE A 96 10.02 26.76 -5.56
N GLY A 97 8.79 26.26 -5.65
CA GLY A 97 8.27 25.23 -4.73
C GLY A 97 7.95 25.74 -3.33
N ARG A 98 7.67 27.02 -3.16
CA ARG A 98 7.27 27.58 -1.85
C ARG A 98 5.86 27.18 -1.49
N THR A 99 4.96 27.20 -2.46
CA THR A 99 3.52 26.92 -2.27
C THR A 99 3.16 25.48 -2.60
N VAL A 100 3.75 24.91 -3.65
CA VAL A 100 3.45 23.54 -4.08
C VAL A 100 4.71 22.85 -4.62
N ARG A 101 4.84 21.55 -4.30
CA ARG A 101 5.96 20.69 -4.75
C ARG A 101 5.49 19.30 -5.08
N ASN A 102 6.33 18.52 -5.75
CA ASN A 102 6.22 17.08 -5.83
C ASN A 102 7.01 16.45 -4.67
N GLY A 103 6.51 15.35 -4.10
CA GLY A 103 7.17 14.65 -3.00
C GLY A 103 8.47 13.98 -3.45
N LEU A 104 9.49 14.02 -2.59
CA LEU A 104 10.75 13.33 -2.77
C LEU A 104 11.00 12.38 -1.61
N ASN A 105 11.59 11.23 -1.88
CA ASN A 105 12.01 10.27 -0.87
C ASN A 105 13.40 9.76 -1.20
N PHE A 106 14.39 10.09 -0.36
CA PHE A 106 15.74 9.56 -0.47
C PHE A 106 15.82 8.27 0.31
N THR A 107 16.11 7.15 -0.36
CA THR A 107 16.09 5.84 0.28
C THR A 107 17.40 5.11 0.12
N GLU A 108 18.14 4.92 1.22
CA GLU A 108 19.28 4.02 1.27
C GLU A 108 18.79 2.61 1.58
N ARG A 109 19.15 1.64 0.76
CA ARG A 109 18.91 0.24 1.04
C ARG A 109 19.73 -0.23 2.24
N GLY A 110 19.12 -1.06 3.08
CA GLY A 110 19.83 -1.75 4.15
C GLY A 110 20.74 -2.85 3.60
N PHE A 111 21.79 -3.20 4.34
CA PHE A 111 22.64 -4.33 4.02
C PHE A 111 23.29 -4.90 5.28
N GLY A 112 23.11 -6.18 5.54
CA GLY A 112 23.65 -6.86 6.71
C GLY A 112 23.25 -6.17 8.02
N VAL A 113 24.23 -5.71 8.78
CA VAL A 113 24.01 -4.98 10.05
C VAL A 113 23.58 -3.53 9.88
N ARG A 114 23.62 -3.02 8.66
CA ARG A 114 23.28 -1.62 8.35
C ARG A 114 21.82 -1.52 7.97
N GLY A 115 20.99 -0.94 8.83
CA GLY A 115 19.57 -0.67 8.51
C GLY A 115 19.39 0.25 7.30
N ALA A 116 18.26 0.14 6.64
CA ALA A 116 17.82 1.08 5.60
C ALA A 116 17.57 2.46 6.22
N VAL A 117 17.76 3.52 5.41
CA VAL A 117 17.50 4.91 5.83
C VAL A 117 16.56 5.55 4.80
N GLY A 118 15.44 6.07 5.26
CA GLY A 118 14.52 6.85 4.45
C GLY A 118 14.48 8.30 4.91
N VAL A 119 14.60 9.24 3.97
CA VAL A 119 14.44 10.68 4.22
C VAL A 119 13.36 11.20 3.27
N SER A 120 12.17 11.43 3.80
CA SER A 120 11.05 11.97 3.04
C SER A 120 11.04 13.49 3.07
N ASP A 121 11.03 14.12 1.91
CA ASP A 121 10.82 15.56 1.73
C ASP A 121 9.47 15.77 1.03
N ARG A 122 8.41 15.82 1.83
CA ARG A 122 7.01 15.85 1.36
C ARG A 122 6.17 16.98 1.95
N GLY A 123 6.80 18.05 2.44
CA GLY A 123 6.09 19.26 2.88
C GLY A 123 5.51 20.02 1.68
N ASN A 124 4.28 20.56 1.78
CA ASN A 124 3.58 21.33 0.74
C ASN A 124 3.46 20.62 -0.61
N THR A 125 3.35 19.28 -0.62
CA THR A 125 3.15 18.56 -1.87
C THR A 125 1.75 18.83 -2.45
N ALA A 126 1.61 18.76 -3.76
CA ALA A 126 0.35 18.96 -4.45
C ALA A 126 -0.74 18.03 -3.90
N VAL A 127 -0.39 16.77 -3.66
CA VAL A 127 -1.32 15.75 -3.13
C VAL A 127 -1.72 16.03 -1.69
N ALA A 128 -0.83 16.55 -0.83
CA ALA A 128 -1.15 16.93 0.55
C ALA A 128 -2.12 18.12 0.63
N GLN A 129 -2.31 18.84 -0.47
CA GLN A 129 -3.23 19.99 -0.59
C GLN A 129 -4.57 19.61 -1.22
N LEU A 130 -4.84 18.35 -1.49
CA LEU A 130 -6.14 17.88 -1.94
C LEU A 130 -7.21 18.15 -0.89
N LYS A 131 -8.40 18.55 -1.37
CA LYS A 131 -9.56 18.88 -0.55
C LYS A 131 -10.79 18.13 -1.05
N SER A 132 -11.80 18.00 -0.21
CA SER A 132 -13.12 17.52 -0.64
C SER A 132 -13.58 18.25 -1.90
N HIS A 133 -14.18 17.49 -2.81
CA HIS A 133 -14.67 17.96 -4.13
C HIS A 133 -13.58 18.24 -5.18
N ASP A 134 -12.28 17.99 -4.91
CA ASP A 134 -11.25 18.06 -5.96
C ASP A 134 -11.46 16.99 -7.05
N PHE A 135 -12.08 15.87 -6.70
CA PHE A 135 -12.43 14.78 -7.63
C PHE A 135 -13.94 14.71 -7.86
N ASP A 136 -14.33 14.45 -9.11
CA ASP A 136 -15.71 14.07 -9.44
C ASP A 136 -15.90 12.55 -9.23
N PHE A 137 -16.24 12.18 -8.01
CA PHE A 137 -16.46 10.78 -7.67
C PHE A 137 -17.69 10.16 -8.36
N LYS A 138 -18.63 10.96 -8.89
CA LYS A 138 -19.74 10.46 -9.72
C LYS A 138 -19.21 9.98 -11.06
N GLU A 139 -18.29 10.73 -11.67
CA GLU A 139 -17.61 10.29 -12.88
C GLU A 139 -16.80 9.03 -12.62
N ILE A 140 -15.95 9.03 -11.56
CA ILE A 140 -14.99 7.96 -11.28
C ILE A 140 -15.70 6.63 -10.97
N PHE A 141 -16.66 6.62 -10.05
CA PHE A 141 -17.29 5.37 -9.58
C PHE A 141 -18.64 5.08 -10.22
N GLY A 142 -19.30 6.10 -10.77
CA GLY A 142 -20.63 5.98 -11.40
C GLY A 142 -20.56 5.82 -12.92
N VAL A 143 -19.82 6.68 -13.63
CA VAL A 143 -19.77 6.70 -15.10
C VAL A 143 -18.69 5.75 -15.62
N ASP A 144 -17.40 6.00 -15.31
CA ASP A 144 -16.30 5.12 -15.69
C ASP A 144 -16.39 3.79 -14.92
N GLY A 145 -16.70 3.87 -13.65
CA GLY A 145 -16.84 2.75 -12.75
C GLY A 145 -15.51 2.12 -12.33
N ALA A 146 -15.48 1.64 -11.10
CA ALA A 146 -14.39 0.84 -10.57
C ALA A 146 -14.96 -0.37 -9.82
N ARG A 147 -14.24 -1.50 -9.85
CA ARG A 147 -14.57 -2.69 -9.06
C ARG A 147 -14.02 -2.56 -7.63
N TRP A 148 -12.90 -1.84 -7.49
CA TRP A 148 -12.16 -1.69 -6.24
C TRP A 148 -11.57 -0.28 -6.09
N LEU A 149 -11.62 0.26 -4.87
CA LEU A 149 -10.87 1.43 -4.42
C LEU A 149 -9.82 0.97 -3.40
N HIS A 150 -8.57 1.40 -3.58
CA HIS A 150 -7.51 1.21 -2.58
C HIS A 150 -6.97 2.55 -2.12
N THR A 151 -6.83 2.72 -0.81
CA THR A 151 -6.14 3.87 -0.19
C THR A 151 -5.51 3.45 1.13
N GLY A 152 -4.82 4.36 1.82
CA GLY A 152 -4.09 3.99 3.03
C GLY A 152 -3.88 5.12 4.03
N GLY A 153 -3.33 4.73 5.18
CA GLY A 153 -3.04 5.63 6.29
C GLY A 153 -1.93 6.63 6.00
N ILE A 154 -1.07 6.36 5.00
CA ILE A 154 -0.08 7.35 4.54
C ILE A 154 -0.81 8.52 3.88
N PHE A 155 -1.70 8.25 2.92
CA PHE A 155 -2.47 9.31 2.27
C PHE A 155 -3.32 10.08 3.29
N ALA A 156 -4.03 9.39 4.16
CA ALA A 156 -4.86 10.01 5.20
C ALA A 156 -4.06 10.91 6.17
N ALA A 157 -2.75 10.67 6.32
CA ALA A 157 -1.85 11.39 7.21
C ALA A 157 -1.06 12.54 6.55
N LEU A 158 -1.23 12.78 5.25
CA LEU A 158 -0.48 13.85 4.56
C LEU A 158 -0.91 15.25 5.04
N SER A 159 -2.19 15.42 5.37
CA SER A 159 -2.77 16.63 5.94
C SER A 159 -4.13 16.34 6.56
N GLU A 160 -4.71 17.31 7.25
CA GLU A 160 -6.07 17.17 7.79
C GLU A 160 -7.10 16.97 6.66
N SER A 161 -6.95 17.67 5.53
CA SER A 161 -7.89 17.59 4.41
C SER A 161 -7.82 16.27 3.64
N THR A 162 -6.67 15.59 3.60
CA THR A 162 -6.56 14.31 2.87
C THR A 162 -7.34 13.17 3.54
N ALA A 163 -7.51 13.22 4.86
CA ALA A 163 -8.40 12.30 5.57
C ALA A 163 -9.87 12.47 5.13
N ASP A 164 -10.32 13.71 4.93
CA ASP A 164 -11.68 14.00 4.45
C ASP A 164 -11.85 13.53 2.99
N VAL A 165 -10.86 13.76 2.12
CA VAL A 165 -10.86 13.25 0.74
C VAL A 165 -10.94 11.71 0.71
N ALA A 166 -10.18 11.02 1.57
CA ALA A 166 -10.25 9.56 1.69
C ALA A 166 -11.65 9.10 2.09
N LYS A 167 -12.25 9.73 3.09
CA LYS A 167 -13.61 9.44 3.55
C LYS A 167 -14.67 9.67 2.47
N GLU A 168 -14.56 10.76 1.72
CA GLU A 168 -15.45 11.09 0.61
C GLU A 168 -15.34 10.04 -0.51
N ALA A 169 -14.10 9.68 -0.90
CA ALA A 169 -13.84 8.65 -1.91
C ALA A 169 -14.41 7.28 -1.51
N MET A 170 -14.16 6.85 -0.27
CA MET A 170 -14.70 5.59 0.26
C MET A 170 -16.22 5.57 0.25
N SER A 171 -16.85 6.66 0.70
CA SER A 171 -18.32 6.78 0.74
C SER A 171 -18.91 6.70 -0.67
N ALA A 172 -18.32 7.41 -1.63
CA ALA A 172 -18.75 7.40 -3.04
C ALA A 172 -18.53 6.02 -3.69
N ALA A 173 -17.39 5.37 -3.41
CA ALA A 173 -17.10 4.02 -3.88
C ALA A 173 -18.17 3.02 -3.40
N LYS A 174 -18.45 3.01 -2.10
CA LYS A 174 -19.46 2.11 -1.52
C LYS A 174 -20.88 2.38 -2.04
N ALA A 175 -21.27 3.64 -2.21
CA ALA A 175 -22.56 4.02 -2.79
C ALA A 175 -22.75 3.49 -4.22
N ASN A 176 -21.64 3.25 -4.94
CA ASN A 176 -21.63 2.68 -6.28
C ASN A 176 -21.29 1.18 -6.31
N GLY A 177 -21.28 0.48 -5.17
CA GLY A 177 -20.98 -0.96 -5.09
C GLY A 177 -19.52 -1.33 -5.40
N THR A 178 -18.61 -0.36 -5.31
CA THR A 178 -17.17 -0.56 -5.42
C THR A 178 -16.63 -1.03 -4.07
N LYS A 179 -15.79 -2.08 -4.05
CA LYS A 179 -15.15 -2.55 -2.82
C LYS A 179 -14.03 -1.61 -2.40
N VAL A 180 -13.79 -1.53 -1.11
CA VAL A 180 -12.80 -0.62 -0.51
C VAL A 180 -11.80 -1.41 0.29
N SER A 181 -10.50 -1.27 -0.02
CA SER A 181 -9.41 -1.71 0.85
C SER A 181 -8.65 -0.52 1.43
N TYR A 182 -8.17 -0.71 2.65
CA TYR A 182 -7.40 0.26 3.39
C TYR A 182 -6.18 -0.39 4.01
N ASP A 183 -4.99 0.10 3.66
CA ASP A 183 -3.75 -0.27 4.35
C ASP A 183 -3.49 0.73 5.48
N LEU A 184 -3.45 0.25 6.72
CA LEU A 184 -3.24 1.10 7.89
C LEU A 184 -1.92 1.86 7.84
N ASN A 185 -0.87 1.22 7.39
CA ASN A 185 0.44 1.77 7.03
C ASN A 185 0.88 2.97 7.89
N TYR A 186 0.84 2.80 9.22
CA TYR A 186 1.09 3.86 10.19
C TYR A 186 2.50 4.42 10.10
N ARG A 187 2.61 5.74 10.06
CA ARG A 187 3.91 6.45 10.06
C ARG A 187 3.91 7.53 11.13
N PRO A 188 4.60 7.31 12.27
CA PRO A 188 4.64 8.29 13.38
C PRO A 188 5.04 9.70 12.94
N SER A 189 5.97 9.80 11.97
CA SER A 189 6.47 11.08 11.45
C SER A 189 5.41 11.93 10.77
N LEU A 190 4.44 11.31 10.09
CA LEU A 190 3.35 12.03 9.43
C LEU A 190 2.33 12.55 10.45
N TRP A 191 1.98 11.74 11.44
CA TRP A 191 0.99 12.11 12.45
C TRP A 191 1.48 13.11 13.48
N LYS A 192 2.81 13.17 13.72
CA LYS A 192 3.41 13.99 14.79
C LYS A 192 2.97 15.46 14.76
N SER A 193 2.85 16.06 13.58
CA SER A 193 2.50 17.49 13.40
C SER A 193 0.99 17.75 13.35
N ILE A 194 0.15 16.72 13.21
CA ILE A 194 -1.30 16.84 13.04
C ILE A 194 -2.10 16.16 14.15
N GLY A 195 -1.56 16.06 15.35
CA GLY A 195 -2.25 15.54 16.54
C GLY A 195 -1.75 14.19 17.07
N GLY A 196 -0.70 13.62 16.48
CA GLY A 196 0.01 12.45 16.99
C GLY A 196 -0.82 11.17 16.97
N LYS A 197 -0.49 10.24 17.89
CA LYS A 197 -1.12 8.91 17.97
C LYS A 197 -2.63 8.98 18.21
N ALA A 198 -3.10 9.89 19.03
CA ALA A 198 -4.54 10.01 19.32
C ALA A 198 -5.33 10.40 18.06
N LYS A 199 -4.82 11.35 17.29
CA LYS A 199 -5.46 11.74 16.01
C LYS A 199 -5.38 10.64 14.97
N ALA A 200 -4.25 9.92 14.91
CA ALA A 200 -4.13 8.74 14.04
C ALA A 200 -5.21 7.70 14.35
N GLN A 201 -5.42 7.37 15.62
CA GLN A 201 -6.46 6.42 16.04
C GLN A 201 -7.86 6.90 15.70
N GLU A 202 -8.17 8.17 15.95
CA GLU A 202 -9.46 8.77 15.60
C GLU A 202 -9.74 8.63 14.09
N VAL A 203 -8.80 9.06 13.25
CA VAL A 203 -8.96 9.06 11.79
C VAL A 203 -9.01 7.65 11.23
N ASN A 204 -8.06 6.76 11.61
CA ASN A 204 -8.04 5.40 11.08
C ASN A 204 -9.27 4.60 11.50
N ARG A 205 -9.81 4.77 12.72
CA ARG A 205 -11.07 4.16 13.13
C ARG A 205 -12.25 4.67 12.30
N ALA A 206 -12.32 5.99 12.08
CA ALA A 206 -13.39 6.59 11.29
C ALA A 206 -13.37 6.12 9.81
N LEU A 207 -12.19 5.97 9.21
CA LEU A 207 -12.04 5.45 7.86
C LEU A 207 -12.34 3.96 7.78
N SER A 208 -11.86 3.15 8.73
CA SER A 208 -12.07 1.69 8.78
C SER A 208 -13.56 1.30 8.85
N ALA A 209 -14.42 2.18 9.34
CA ALA A 209 -15.87 1.98 9.29
C ALA A 209 -16.46 1.94 7.86
N ASN A 210 -15.70 2.33 6.84
CA ASN A 210 -16.11 2.32 5.43
C ASN A 210 -15.34 1.29 4.58
N VAL A 211 -14.58 0.39 5.20
CA VAL A 211 -13.65 -0.52 4.52
C VAL A 211 -14.24 -1.92 4.42
N ASP A 212 -14.01 -2.60 3.32
CA ASP A 212 -14.35 -4.03 3.13
C ASP A 212 -13.13 -4.93 3.43
N VAL A 213 -11.91 -4.46 3.11
CA VAL A 213 -10.66 -5.20 3.31
C VAL A 213 -9.65 -4.33 4.06
N LEU A 214 -9.27 -4.75 5.26
CA LEU A 214 -8.31 -4.04 6.11
C LEU A 214 -6.96 -4.75 6.08
N ILE A 215 -5.91 -4.01 5.77
CA ILE A 215 -4.55 -4.53 5.62
C ILE A 215 -3.62 -3.76 6.56
N GLY A 216 -2.56 -4.40 7.02
CA GLY A 216 -1.50 -3.77 7.81
C GLY A 216 -0.52 -4.79 8.34
N ASN A 217 0.45 -4.34 9.11
CA ASN A 217 1.29 -5.20 9.92
C ASN A 217 0.78 -5.21 11.38
N GLU A 218 1.41 -6.01 12.23
CA GLU A 218 1.02 -6.15 13.64
C GLU A 218 1.07 -4.81 14.42
N GLU A 219 2.07 -3.97 14.15
CA GLU A 219 2.22 -2.66 14.79
C GLU A 219 1.10 -1.71 14.36
N ASP A 220 0.72 -1.75 13.09
CA ASP A 220 -0.32 -0.88 12.54
C ASP A 220 -1.65 -1.08 13.26
N PHE A 221 -2.07 -2.32 13.48
CA PHE A 221 -3.34 -2.61 14.17
C PHE A 221 -3.35 -2.11 15.61
N GLN A 222 -2.25 -2.23 16.33
CA GLN A 222 -2.17 -1.74 17.71
C GLN A 222 -2.06 -0.23 17.78
N VAL A 223 -1.20 0.37 16.96
CA VAL A 223 -0.90 1.79 17.08
C VAL A 223 -1.95 2.64 16.38
N ALA A 224 -2.32 2.30 15.14
CA ALA A 224 -3.24 3.10 14.35
C ALA A 224 -4.71 2.90 14.74
N LEU A 225 -5.08 1.71 15.23
CA LEU A 225 -6.44 1.44 15.68
C LEU A 225 -6.58 1.46 17.20
N GLY A 226 -5.46 1.43 17.95
CA GLY A 226 -5.47 1.39 19.41
C GLY A 226 -6.07 0.08 19.95
N LEU A 227 -5.82 -1.04 19.27
CA LEU A 227 -6.20 -2.36 19.74
C LEU A 227 -5.23 -2.80 20.83
N GLU A 228 -5.74 -3.12 22.01
CA GLU A 228 -4.94 -3.70 23.08
C GLU A 228 -5.03 -5.23 22.98
N ILE A 229 -3.88 -5.89 22.93
CA ILE A 229 -3.80 -7.35 22.90
C ILE A 229 -3.35 -7.82 24.26
N PRO A 230 -4.18 -8.54 25.01
CA PRO A 230 -3.80 -9.06 26.33
C PRO A 230 -2.54 -9.94 26.25
N GLY A 231 -1.56 -9.68 27.12
CA GLY A 231 -0.35 -10.48 27.23
C GLY A 231 0.77 -10.16 26.22
N VAL A 232 0.60 -9.13 25.38
CA VAL A 232 1.63 -8.67 24.44
C VAL A 232 2.23 -7.37 24.95
N ASP A 233 3.56 -7.34 25.11
CA ASP A 233 4.25 -6.11 25.44
C ASP A 233 4.37 -5.18 24.22
N SER A 234 4.76 -3.92 24.46
CA SER A 234 4.91 -2.91 23.41
C SER A 234 6.07 -3.20 22.42
N ASN A 235 6.82 -4.29 22.61
CA ASN A 235 8.00 -4.63 21.81
C ASN A 235 7.75 -5.77 20.82
N PHE A 236 6.56 -6.37 20.78
CA PHE A 236 6.13 -7.41 19.83
C PHE A 236 7.02 -8.66 19.75
N LYS A 237 7.85 -8.91 20.78
CA LYS A 237 8.90 -9.95 20.71
C LYS A 237 8.41 -11.39 20.80
N ASP A 238 7.19 -11.62 21.31
CA ASP A 238 6.67 -12.96 21.61
C ASP A 238 5.25 -13.21 21.06
N LEU A 239 4.91 -12.59 19.92
CA LEU A 239 3.62 -12.83 19.28
C LEU A 239 3.57 -14.25 18.70
N ASN A 240 2.67 -15.06 19.22
CA ASN A 240 2.34 -16.37 18.66
C ASN A 240 1.08 -16.27 17.77
N ALA A 241 0.77 -17.32 17.04
CA ALA A 241 -0.38 -17.35 16.12
C ALA A 241 -1.72 -17.01 16.82
N GLU A 242 -1.90 -17.37 18.09
CA GLU A 242 -3.12 -17.09 18.84
C GLU A 242 -3.25 -15.60 19.21
N SER A 243 -2.14 -14.91 19.49
CA SER A 243 -2.14 -13.47 19.73
C SER A 243 -2.60 -12.69 18.49
N TYR A 244 -2.13 -13.10 17.30
CA TYR A 244 -2.59 -12.49 16.04
C TYR A 244 -4.06 -12.76 15.76
N LYS A 245 -4.55 -13.98 16.02
CA LYS A 245 -5.97 -14.29 15.89
C LYS A 245 -6.82 -13.46 16.85
N SER A 246 -6.37 -13.28 18.08
CA SER A 246 -7.05 -12.42 19.06
C SER A 246 -7.13 -10.97 18.60
N MET A 247 -6.06 -10.42 18.03
CA MET A 247 -6.01 -9.08 17.46
C MET A 247 -6.99 -8.93 16.28
N ILE A 248 -6.98 -9.90 15.37
CA ILE A 248 -7.88 -9.90 14.21
C ILE A 248 -9.34 -10.01 14.65
N ASN A 249 -9.65 -10.84 15.63
CA ASN A 249 -11.00 -10.94 16.20
C ASN A 249 -11.45 -9.60 16.80
N ALA A 250 -10.61 -8.95 17.62
CA ALA A 250 -10.91 -7.62 18.16
C ALA A 250 -11.15 -6.57 17.06
N ALA A 251 -10.35 -6.61 15.98
CA ALA A 251 -10.56 -5.74 14.82
C ALA A 251 -11.88 -6.05 14.11
N SER A 252 -12.24 -7.32 13.93
CA SER A 252 -13.48 -7.74 13.27
C SER A 252 -14.74 -7.38 14.08
N GLU A 253 -14.62 -7.37 15.40
CA GLU A 253 -15.69 -6.92 16.31
C GLU A 253 -15.83 -5.39 16.30
N MET A 254 -14.70 -4.68 16.28
CA MET A 254 -14.67 -3.20 16.19
C MET A 254 -15.24 -2.70 14.85
N PHE A 255 -15.01 -3.43 13.76
CA PHE A 255 -15.43 -3.07 12.40
C PHE A 255 -16.28 -4.16 11.76
N PRO A 256 -17.58 -4.27 12.11
CA PRO A 256 -18.45 -5.33 11.60
C PRO A 256 -18.73 -5.25 10.10
N ASN A 257 -18.40 -4.13 9.44
CA ASN A 257 -18.44 -3.94 7.99
C ASN A 257 -17.28 -4.63 7.26
N VAL A 258 -16.15 -4.90 7.93
CA VAL A 258 -14.98 -5.51 7.30
C VAL A 258 -15.25 -6.98 7.01
N GLU A 259 -15.00 -7.37 5.77
CA GLU A 259 -15.16 -8.74 5.28
C GLU A 259 -13.85 -9.53 5.30
N VAL A 260 -12.70 -8.84 5.13
CA VAL A 260 -11.36 -9.46 5.17
C VAL A 260 -10.40 -8.60 5.98
N ILE A 261 -9.61 -9.22 6.84
CA ILE A 261 -8.48 -8.63 7.55
C ILE A 261 -7.23 -9.42 7.19
N ALA A 262 -6.16 -8.74 6.79
CA ALA A 262 -4.88 -9.37 6.45
C ALA A 262 -3.73 -8.67 7.17
N VAL A 263 -2.90 -9.45 7.84
CA VAL A 263 -1.77 -8.99 8.66
C VAL A 263 -0.49 -9.61 8.11
N THR A 264 0.42 -8.78 7.62
CA THR A 264 1.75 -9.22 7.22
C THR A 264 2.65 -9.30 8.45
N LEU A 265 3.47 -10.34 8.52
CA LEU A 265 4.33 -10.65 9.64
C LEU A 265 5.77 -10.78 9.17
N ARG A 266 6.69 -10.14 9.88
CA ARG A 266 8.10 -10.15 9.51
C ARG A 266 9.00 -10.31 10.73
N THR A 267 9.94 -11.27 10.68
CA THR A 267 11.05 -11.36 11.63
C THR A 267 12.32 -10.85 10.94
N VAL A 268 12.96 -9.85 11.52
CA VAL A 268 14.18 -9.24 10.98
C VAL A 268 15.41 -9.88 11.63
N HIS A 269 16.20 -10.65 10.85
CA HIS A 269 17.49 -11.19 11.29
C HIS A 269 18.62 -10.22 10.97
N SER A 270 18.57 -9.60 9.78
CA SER A 270 19.43 -8.50 9.37
C SER A 270 18.69 -7.61 8.38
N ALA A 271 19.29 -6.53 7.92
CA ALA A 271 18.68 -5.66 6.93
C ALA A 271 18.41 -6.35 5.59
N SER A 272 19.16 -7.41 5.28
CA SER A 272 19.06 -8.19 4.04
C SER A 272 18.64 -9.67 4.27
N ASP A 273 18.19 -10.01 5.47
CA ASP A 273 17.71 -11.37 5.82
C ASP A 273 16.50 -11.26 6.73
N ASN A 274 15.33 -11.62 6.24
CA ASN A 274 14.08 -11.57 7.01
C ASN A 274 13.26 -12.85 6.80
N ASP A 275 12.48 -13.21 7.81
CA ASP A 275 11.35 -14.10 7.58
C ASP A 275 10.14 -13.29 7.14
N TRP A 276 9.31 -13.90 6.32
CA TRP A 276 8.12 -13.28 5.74
C TRP A 276 6.95 -14.25 5.71
N THR A 277 5.82 -13.84 6.29
CA THR A 277 4.55 -14.59 6.27
C THR A 277 3.36 -13.64 6.46
N ALA A 278 2.15 -14.17 6.45
CA ALA A 278 0.93 -13.43 6.75
C ALA A 278 -0.11 -14.34 7.39
N ILE A 279 -1.00 -13.72 8.16
CA ILE A 279 -2.24 -14.33 8.64
C ILE A 279 -3.39 -13.46 8.17
N ALA A 280 -4.45 -14.08 7.68
CA ALA A 280 -5.65 -13.37 7.30
C ALA A 280 -6.89 -14.04 7.87
N TRP A 281 -7.97 -13.29 7.90
CA TRP A 281 -9.29 -13.75 8.27
C TRP A 281 -10.32 -13.20 7.30
N SER A 282 -11.28 -14.01 6.93
CA SER A 282 -12.49 -13.54 6.29
C SER A 282 -13.73 -14.01 7.03
N ARG A 283 -14.80 -13.24 6.89
CA ARG A 283 -16.10 -13.62 7.46
C ARG A 283 -16.64 -14.93 6.88
N GLU A 284 -16.27 -15.24 5.65
CA GLU A 284 -16.72 -16.41 4.90
C GLU A 284 -15.86 -17.64 5.17
N ASP A 285 -14.52 -17.51 5.12
CA ASP A 285 -13.59 -18.65 5.17
C ASP A 285 -12.96 -18.88 6.57
N GLY A 286 -13.11 -17.92 7.50
CA GLY A 286 -12.38 -17.94 8.78
C GLY A 286 -10.93 -17.55 8.62
N PHE A 287 -10.03 -18.16 9.40
CA PHE A 287 -8.60 -17.88 9.38
C PHE A 287 -7.86 -18.64 8.28
N ALA A 288 -6.93 -17.96 7.61
CA ALA A 288 -5.96 -18.52 6.71
C ALA A 288 -4.56 -18.05 7.14
N GLN A 289 -3.61 -18.97 7.24
CA GLN A 289 -2.20 -18.68 7.47
C GLN A 289 -1.42 -19.02 6.20
N GLY A 290 -0.67 -18.06 5.71
CA GLY A 290 0.13 -18.26 4.52
C GLY A 290 1.46 -18.93 4.81
N ARG A 291 2.17 -19.28 3.73
CA ARG A 291 3.50 -19.90 3.80
C ARG A 291 4.47 -19.00 4.57
N HIS A 292 5.37 -19.64 5.30
CA HIS A 292 6.45 -18.97 5.99
C HIS A 292 7.73 -19.06 5.15
N TYR A 293 8.08 -17.94 4.49
CA TYR A 293 9.37 -17.80 3.81
C TYR A 293 10.41 -17.44 4.86
N LYS A 294 11.27 -18.41 5.20
CA LYS A 294 12.38 -18.22 6.15
C LYS A 294 13.62 -17.76 5.42
N HIS A 295 14.38 -16.87 6.06
CA HIS A 295 15.66 -16.37 5.54
C HIS A 295 15.55 -15.86 4.11
N LEU A 296 14.51 -15.05 3.83
CA LEU A 296 14.37 -14.39 2.54
C LEU A 296 15.49 -13.36 2.36
N GLU A 297 16.29 -13.55 1.32
CA GLU A 297 17.34 -12.60 0.94
C GLU A 297 16.72 -11.34 0.34
N ILE A 298 16.89 -10.22 1.03
CA ILE A 298 16.29 -8.94 0.68
C ILE A 298 17.29 -8.09 -0.10
N PHE A 299 16.95 -7.73 -1.32
CA PHE A 299 17.68 -6.71 -2.10
C PHE A 299 17.17 -5.31 -1.77
N ASP A 300 15.85 -5.11 -1.77
CA ASP A 300 15.18 -3.89 -1.34
C ASP A 300 13.85 -4.23 -0.66
N ARG A 301 13.66 -3.78 0.56
CA ARG A 301 12.47 -4.14 1.34
C ARG A 301 11.24 -3.26 1.05
N VAL A 302 11.44 -2.11 0.37
CA VAL A 302 10.35 -1.17 0.09
C VAL A 302 9.39 -1.78 -0.92
N GLY A 303 8.10 -1.55 -0.74
CA GLY A 303 7.06 -2.07 -1.63
C GLY A 303 6.66 -3.53 -1.42
N GLY A 304 7.31 -4.28 -0.51
CA GLY A 304 6.91 -5.67 -0.21
C GLY A 304 5.50 -5.79 0.34
N GLY A 305 5.09 -4.87 1.25
CA GLY A 305 3.73 -4.78 1.77
C GLY A 305 2.71 -4.40 0.70
N ASP A 306 3.03 -3.42 -0.14
CA ASP A 306 2.16 -2.97 -1.24
C ASP A 306 1.96 -4.08 -2.29
N SER A 307 3.04 -4.83 -2.57
CA SER A 307 2.99 -5.99 -3.46
C SER A 307 2.17 -7.13 -2.84
N PHE A 308 2.27 -7.36 -1.52
CA PHE A 308 1.36 -8.26 -0.81
C PHE A 308 -0.10 -7.83 -1.00
N ALA A 309 -0.41 -6.55 -0.75
CA ALA A 309 -1.76 -6.02 -0.92
C ALA A 309 -2.27 -6.21 -2.36
N SER A 310 -1.44 -5.95 -3.37
CA SER A 310 -1.83 -6.15 -4.78
C SER A 310 -2.10 -7.62 -5.11
N GLY A 311 -1.28 -8.56 -4.66
CA GLY A 311 -1.48 -10.00 -4.86
C GLY A 311 -2.73 -10.53 -4.14
N LEU A 312 -2.98 -10.08 -2.90
CA LEU A 312 -4.19 -10.39 -2.15
C LEU A 312 -5.45 -9.89 -2.89
N ILE A 313 -5.43 -8.61 -3.31
CA ILE A 313 -6.56 -8.00 -4.05
C ILE A 313 -6.79 -8.72 -5.38
N TYR A 314 -5.72 -9.09 -6.10
CA TYR A 314 -5.83 -9.87 -7.34
C TYR A 314 -6.51 -11.21 -7.10
N GLY A 315 -6.10 -11.96 -6.07
CA GLY A 315 -6.74 -13.23 -5.70
C GLY A 315 -8.23 -13.05 -5.45
N ILE A 316 -8.61 -12.09 -4.63
CA ILE A 316 -10.01 -11.78 -4.32
C ILE A 316 -10.79 -11.36 -5.59
N LEU A 317 -10.24 -10.47 -6.42
CA LEU A 317 -10.87 -9.98 -7.67
C LEU A 317 -11.09 -11.09 -8.70
N THR A 318 -10.28 -12.14 -8.65
CA THR A 318 -10.36 -13.31 -9.54
C THR A 318 -11.12 -14.49 -8.96
N GLY A 319 -11.72 -14.33 -7.77
CA GLY A 319 -12.56 -15.35 -7.14
C GLY A 319 -11.79 -16.48 -6.47
N ARG A 320 -10.53 -16.28 -6.13
CA ARG A 320 -9.75 -17.22 -5.33
C ARG A 320 -10.27 -17.19 -3.88
N ASN A 321 -10.16 -18.31 -3.18
CA ASN A 321 -10.43 -18.33 -1.74
C ASN A 321 -9.40 -17.53 -0.94
N LEU A 322 -9.65 -17.33 0.34
CA LEU A 322 -8.77 -16.52 1.20
C LEU A 322 -7.34 -17.05 1.23
N SER A 323 -7.16 -18.37 1.39
CA SER A 323 -5.82 -18.99 1.47
C SER A 323 -5.02 -18.79 0.19
N GLU A 324 -5.62 -19.03 -0.97
CA GLU A 324 -4.99 -18.79 -2.27
C GLU A 324 -4.64 -17.30 -2.46
N SER A 325 -5.51 -16.39 -2.04
CA SER A 325 -5.29 -14.95 -2.15
C SER A 325 -4.13 -14.48 -1.26
N VAL A 326 -4.00 -15.05 -0.05
CA VAL A 326 -2.87 -14.79 0.86
C VAL A 326 -1.56 -15.31 0.27
N GLU A 327 -1.54 -16.51 -0.31
CA GLU A 327 -0.35 -17.07 -0.96
C GLU A 327 0.12 -16.22 -2.16
N LEU A 328 -0.81 -15.72 -2.99
CA LEU A 328 -0.50 -14.80 -4.08
C LEU A 328 0.10 -13.49 -3.55
N GLY A 329 -0.47 -12.94 -2.47
CA GLY A 329 0.07 -11.75 -1.81
C GLY A 329 1.48 -11.97 -1.29
N LEU A 330 1.71 -13.06 -0.55
CA LEU A 330 3.02 -13.39 0.00
C LEU A 330 4.08 -13.61 -1.09
N ALA A 331 3.74 -14.35 -2.13
CA ALA A 331 4.65 -14.60 -3.25
C ALA A 331 5.02 -13.30 -3.97
N HIS A 332 4.03 -12.44 -4.25
CA HIS A 332 4.27 -11.17 -4.91
C HIS A 332 5.11 -10.22 -4.04
N GLY A 333 4.83 -10.14 -2.73
CA GLY A 333 5.62 -9.35 -1.78
C GLY A 333 7.07 -9.86 -1.67
N ALA A 334 7.27 -11.18 -1.61
CA ALA A 334 8.60 -11.77 -1.56
C ALA A 334 9.40 -11.48 -2.85
N LEU A 335 8.79 -11.64 -4.03
CA LEU A 335 9.44 -11.34 -5.31
C LEU A 335 9.77 -9.85 -5.45
N ALA A 336 8.89 -8.95 -5.01
CA ALA A 336 9.15 -7.51 -5.03
C ALA A 336 10.43 -7.14 -4.25
N MET A 337 10.68 -7.81 -3.12
CA MET A 337 11.86 -7.56 -2.29
C MET A 337 13.18 -8.05 -2.90
N THR A 338 13.16 -8.72 -4.06
CA THR A 338 14.37 -9.20 -4.76
C THR A 338 14.88 -8.24 -5.82
N THR A 339 14.20 -7.14 -6.07
CA THR A 339 14.54 -6.13 -7.08
C THR A 339 14.61 -4.73 -6.48
N PRO A 340 15.32 -3.77 -7.11
CA PRO A 340 15.36 -2.40 -6.61
C PRO A 340 14.06 -1.64 -6.91
N GLY A 341 13.82 -0.58 -6.15
CA GLY A 341 12.65 0.30 -6.32
C GLY A 341 11.48 -0.12 -5.45
N ASP A 342 10.43 0.71 -5.46
CA ASP A 342 9.25 0.52 -4.60
C ASP A 342 8.22 -0.43 -5.22
N THR A 343 8.37 -0.77 -6.49
CA THR A 343 7.37 -1.49 -7.27
C THR A 343 7.88 -2.83 -7.76
N SER A 344 7.02 -3.85 -7.75
CA SER A 344 7.38 -5.19 -8.21
C SER A 344 7.70 -5.22 -9.71
N MET A 345 8.72 -6.00 -10.07
CA MET A 345 9.08 -6.34 -11.44
C MET A 345 8.63 -7.77 -11.82
N ALA A 346 7.92 -8.47 -10.92
CA ALA A 346 7.49 -9.85 -11.13
C ALA A 346 6.39 -9.95 -12.20
N THR A 347 6.34 -11.12 -12.84
CA THR A 347 5.26 -11.53 -13.73
C THR A 347 4.22 -12.37 -12.98
N VAL A 348 3.00 -12.45 -13.50
CA VAL A 348 1.95 -13.30 -12.91
C VAL A 348 2.37 -14.76 -12.84
N SER A 349 3.11 -15.27 -13.84
CA SER A 349 3.62 -16.65 -13.86
C SER A 349 4.59 -16.92 -12.71
N GLU A 350 5.51 -16.00 -12.43
CA GLU A 350 6.44 -16.10 -11.29
C GLU A 350 5.69 -16.10 -9.97
N VAL A 351 4.71 -15.22 -9.81
CA VAL A 351 3.90 -15.13 -8.59
C VAL A 351 3.09 -16.41 -8.38
N GLU A 352 2.37 -16.92 -9.39
CA GLU A 352 1.58 -18.14 -9.30
C GLU A 352 2.45 -19.38 -9.04
N LYS A 353 3.60 -19.47 -9.70
CA LYS A 353 4.58 -20.54 -9.46
C LYS A 353 5.08 -20.53 -8.02
N MET A 354 5.47 -19.37 -7.50
CA MET A 354 5.96 -19.22 -6.13
C MET A 354 4.86 -19.50 -5.11
N ALA A 355 3.64 -19.01 -5.33
CA ALA A 355 2.49 -19.25 -4.47
C ALA A 355 2.15 -20.74 -4.33
N THR A 356 2.38 -21.55 -5.37
CA THR A 356 2.15 -22.99 -5.34
C THR A 356 3.37 -23.80 -4.86
N GLY A 357 4.46 -23.16 -4.46
CA GLY A 357 5.65 -23.81 -3.90
C GLY A 357 6.73 -24.14 -4.93
N GLY A 358 6.70 -23.48 -6.08
CA GLY A 358 7.78 -23.56 -7.05
C GLY A 358 9.11 -23.05 -6.51
N ASN A 359 10.20 -23.48 -7.14
CA ASN A 359 11.57 -23.14 -6.73
C ASN A 359 12.22 -22.15 -7.71
N ALA A 360 13.34 -21.55 -7.28
CA ALA A 360 14.14 -20.57 -8.02
C ALA A 360 15.02 -21.17 -9.13
N ARG A 361 14.61 -22.30 -9.76
CA ARG A 361 15.37 -22.86 -10.88
C ARG A 361 15.21 -22.00 -12.13
N VAL A 362 16.30 -21.90 -12.90
CA VAL A 362 16.31 -21.16 -14.18
C VAL A 362 15.19 -21.65 -15.10
N GLU A 363 14.33 -20.74 -15.53
CA GLU A 363 13.36 -20.97 -16.61
C GLU A 363 14.04 -20.69 -17.97
N ARG A 364 13.89 -21.62 -18.92
CA ARG A 364 14.44 -21.52 -20.26
C ARG A 364 13.31 -21.50 -21.28
#